data_6cb740973a6bf0e22c3162829e1f5377
#
_entry.id   6cb740973a6bf0e22c3162829e1f5377
#
_cell.length_a   1.000
_cell.length_b   1.000
_cell.length_c   1.000
_cell.angle_alpha   90.00
_cell.angle_beta   90.00
_cell.angle_gamma   90.00
#
_symmetry.space_group_name_H-M   'P 1'
#
loop_
_entity.id
_entity.type
_entity.pdbx_description
1 polymer ?
#
loop_
_entity_poly.entity_id
_entity_poly.type
_entity_poly.pdbx_seq_one_letter_code
_entity_poly.pdbx_strand_id
1 'polypeptide(L)'
;AATSAAHTAFHYALYQAADSAWLQRLIRPVWETSERYCLAVPESRRLAERGYEHEAILAACAAHEPDTAALALHDHLATTANSVSVAMGGEPLYELGAPAVG
;
A
#
# COMPACT_ATOMS: atom_id res chain seq x y z
N ALA A 1 -8.25 -2.32 15.17
CA ALA A 1 -7.61 -3.38 15.93
C ALA A 1 -7.37 -4.60 15.05
N ALA A 2 -8.32 -5.56 14.98
CA ALA A 2 -8.10 -6.79 14.19
C ALA A 2 -7.88 -6.51 12.70
N THR A 3 -8.64 -5.58 12.12
CA THR A 3 -8.50 -5.19 10.71
C THR A 3 -7.13 -4.56 10.44
N SER A 4 -6.65 -3.73 11.36
CA SER A 4 -5.34 -3.08 11.21
C SER A 4 -4.20 -4.11 11.30
N ALA A 5 -4.30 -5.08 12.22
CA ALA A 5 -3.31 -6.14 12.33
C ALA A 5 -3.28 -7.03 11.09
N ALA A 6 -4.44 -7.38 10.55
CA ALA A 6 -4.56 -8.19 9.34
C ALA A 6 -3.99 -7.43 8.12
N HIS A 7 -4.25 -6.15 8.02
CA HIS A 7 -3.71 -5.29 6.97
C HIS A 7 -2.19 -5.24 7.00
N THR A 8 -1.62 -5.03 8.18
CA THR A 8 -0.17 -5.03 8.37
C THR A 8 0.43 -6.39 8.00
N ALA A 9 -0.18 -7.48 8.46
CA ALA A 9 0.28 -8.83 8.16
C ALA A 9 0.29 -9.13 6.66
N PHE A 10 -0.72 -8.66 5.93
CA PHE A 10 -0.79 -8.82 4.48
C PHE A 10 0.40 -8.17 3.77
N HIS A 11 0.67 -6.90 4.08
CA HIS A 11 1.78 -6.18 3.45
C HIS A 11 3.14 -6.78 3.81
N TYR A 12 3.35 -7.13 5.07
CA TYR A 12 4.62 -7.73 5.49
C TYR A 12 4.84 -9.13 4.89
N ALA A 13 3.78 -9.88 4.65
CA ALA A 13 3.91 -11.16 3.94
C ALA A 13 4.46 -10.95 2.53
N LEU A 14 4.01 -9.91 1.83
CA LEU A 14 4.54 -9.56 0.51
C LEU A 14 6.01 -9.15 0.60
N TYR A 15 6.37 -8.32 1.56
CA TYR A 15 7.72 -7.83 1.71
C TYR A 15 8.69 -8.94 2.12
N GLN A 16 8.26 -9.88 2.96
CA GLN A 16 9.07 -11.02 3.35
C GLN A 16 9.36 -11.95 2.17
N ALA A 17 8.45 -12.04 1.21
CA ALA A 17 8.66 -12.86 0.02
C ALA A 17 9.82 -12.35 -0.85
N ALA A 18 10.18 -11.07 -0.73
CA ALA A 18 11.36 -10.52 -1.42
C ALA A 18 12.69 -11.00 -0.83
N ASP A 19 12.66 -11.64 0.33
CA ASP A 19 13.83 -12.22 1.01
C ASP A 19 14.99 -11.24 1.17
N SER A 20 14.66 -10.00 1.57
CA SER A 20 15.64 -8.96 1.83
C SER A 20 15.43 -8.36 3.21
N ALA A 21 16.27 -8.74 4.15
CA ALA A 21 16.23 -8.19 5.51
C ALA A 21 16.53 -6.69 5.51
N TRP A 22 17.39 -6.24 4.59
CA TRP A 22 17.73 -4.82 4.45
C TRP A 22 16.53 -4.00 4.00
N LEU A 23 15.79 -4.48 3.01
CA LEU A 23 14.57 -3.84 2.52
C LEU A 23 13.52 -3.73 3.64
N GLN A 24 13.34 -4.81 4.40
CA GLN A 24 12.39 -4.82 5.52
C GLN A 24 12.76 -3.80 6.59
N ARG A 25 14.05 -3.65 6.89
CA ARG A 25 14.51 -2.63 7.85
C ARG A 25 14.26 -1.20 7.38
N LEU A 26 14.32 -0.96 6.08
CA LEU A 26 14.00 0.35 5.51
C LEU A 26 12.49 0.62 5.52
N ILE A 27 11.69 -0.40 5.24
CA ILE A 27 10.23 -0.27 5.15
C ILE A 27 9.60 -0.02 6.52
N ARG A 28 10.08 -0.68 7.56
CA ARG A 28 9.43 -0.64 8.88
C ARG A 28 9.16 0.77 9.41
N PRO A 29 10.14 1.66 9.53
CA PRO A 29 9.86 3.00 10.06
C PRO A 29 8.95 3.83 9.15
N VAL A 30 9.05 3.62 7.83
CA VAL A 30 8.17 4.29 6.87
C VAL A 30 6.73 3.80 7.04
N TRP A 31 6.54 2.49 7.18
CA TRP A 31 5.23 1.90 7.43
C TRP A 31 4.58 2.44 8.71
N GLU A 32 5.32 2.42 9.81
CA GLU A 32 4.82 2.89 11.11
C GLU A 32 4.45 4.36 11.06
N THR A 33 5.22 5.19 10.37
CA THR A 33 4.92 6.60 10.19
C THR A 33 3.67 6.79 9.34
N SER A 34 3.57 6.06 8.22
CA SER A 34 2.43 6.22 7.30
C SER A 34 1.11 5.79 7.93
N GLU A 35 1.12 4.80 8.82
CA GLU A 35 -0.10 4.38 9.51
C GLU A 35 -0.73 5.53 10.32
N ARG A 36 0.08 6.37 10.94
CA ARG A 36 -0.42 7.54 11.67
C ARG A 36 -1.13 8.54 10.75
N TYR A 37 -0.56 8.79 9.59
CA TYR A 37 -1.17 9.72 8.63
C TYR A 37 -2.44 9.14 7.99
N CYS A 38 -2.53 7.83 7.84
CA CYS A 38 -3.73 7.18 7.31
C CYS A 38 -4.96 7.41 8.19
N LEU A 39 -4.79 7.71 9.48
CA LEU A 39 -5.91 8.03 10.37
C LEU A 39 -6.65 9.31 9.96
N ALA A 40 -6.05 10.16 9.13
CA ALA A 40 -6.72 11.35 8.59
C ALA A 40 -7.81 11.00 7.57
N VAL A 41 -7.78 9.81 7.00
CA VAL A 41 -8.77 9.34 6.02
C VAL A 41 -9.89 8.60 6.75
N PRO A 42 -11.18 8.89 6.46
CA PRO A 42 -12.29 8.18 7.09
C PRO A 42 -12.17 6.66 6.93
N GLU A 43 -12.45 5.92 7.98
CA GLU A 43 -12.31 4.47 8.00
C GLU A 43 -13.13 3.78 6.90
N SER A 44 -14.34 4.24 6.66
CA SER A 44 -15.20 3.67 5.63
C SER A 44 -14.55 3.73 4.24
N ARG A 45 -13.90 4.85 3.92
CA ARG A 45 -13.18 5.00 2.65
C ARG A 45 -11.96 4.10 2.61
N ARG A 46 -11.20 4.04 3.69
CA ARG A 46 -10.00 3.20 3.76
C ARG A 46 -10.32 1.72 3.54
N LEU A 47 -11.40 1.24 4.15
CA LEU A 47 -11.81 -0.15 4.02
C LEU A 47 -12.29 -0.47 2.61
N ALA A 48 -13.08 0.41 2.00
CA ALA A 48 -13.59 0.22 0.64
C ALA A 48 -12.45 0.15 -0.39
N GLU A 49 -11.53 1.09 -0.33
CA GLU A 49 -10.39 1.15 -1.25
C GLU A 49 -9.46 -0.04 -1.08
N ARG A 50 -9.16 -0.43 0.16
CA ARG A 50 -8.26 -1.54 0.47
C ARG A 50 -8.74 -2.87 -0.09
N GLY A 51 -10.04 -3.13 -0.05
CA GLY A 51 -10.59 -4.39 -0.50
C GLY A 51 -10.22 -4.68 -1.94
N TYR A 52 -10.51 -3.75 -2.84
CA TYR A 52 -10.21 -3.90 -4.27
C TYR A 52 -8.72 -3.94 -4.56
N GLU A 53 -7.96 -3.07 -3.92
CA GLU A 53 -6.53 -2.92 -4.20
C GLU A 53 -5.75 -4.12 -3.72
N HIS A 54 -6.08 -4.65 -2.55
CA HIS A 54 -5.44 -5.86 -2.02
C HIS A 54 -5.78 -7.09 -2.85
N GLU A 55 -7.02 -7.23 -3.32
CA GLU A 55 -7.41 -8.32 -4.19
C GLU A 55 -6.66 -8.30 -5.52
N ALA A 56 -6.45 -7.12 -6.09
CA ALA A 56 -5.69 -6.97 -7.33
C ALA A 56 -4.23 -7.40 -7.16
N ILE A 57 -3.60 -7.01 -6.04
CA ILE A 57 -2.23 -7.42 -5.72
C ILE A 57 -2.15 -8.94 -5.57
N LEU A 58 -3.06 -9.50 -4.79
CA LEU A 58 -3.09 -10.94 -4.53
C LEU A 58 -3.31 -11.74 -5.81
N ALA A 59 -4.23 -11.31 -6.66
CA ALA A 59 -4.52 -11.98 -7.93
C ALA A 59 -3.29 -11.98 -8.85
N ALA A 60 -2.58 -10.86 -8.94
CA ALA A 60 -1.37 -10.76 -9.75
C ALA A 60 -0.25 -11.65 -9.21
N CYS A 61 -0.10 -11.71 -7.88
CA CYS A 61 0.88 -12.60 -7.25
C CYS A 61 0.54 -14.07 -7.50
N ALA A 62 -0.72 -14.45 -7.36
CA ALA A 62 -1.19 -15.81 -7.58
C ALA A 62 -1.01 -16.24 -9.04
N ALA A 63 -1.15 -15.31 -9.97
CA ALA A 63 -0.96 -15.55 -11.39
C ALA A 63 0.51 -15.50 -11.82
N HIS A 64 1.42 -15.24 -10.91
CA HIS A 64 2.85 -15.08 -11.18
C HIS A 64 3.15 -14.01 -12.24
N GLU A 65 2.46 -12.87 -12.11
CA GLU A 65 2.63 -11.72 -13.01
C GLU A 65 3.33 -10.58 -12.26
N PRO A 66 4.67 -10.56 -12.23
CA PRO A 66 5.42 -9.62 -11.39
C PRO A 66 5.21 -8.15 -11.78
N ASP A 67 5.14 -7.84 -13.06
CA ASP A 67 4.95 -6.45 -13.49
C ASP A 67 3.55 -5.94 -13.12
N THR A 68 2.53 -6.78 -13.29
CA THR A 68 1.17 -6.47 -12.88
C THR A 68 1.07 -6.30 -11.37
N ALA A 69 1.73 -7.18 -10.61
CA ALA A 69 1.77 -7.08 -9.15
C ALA A 69 2.48 -5.79 -8.69
N ALA A 70 3.58 -5.44 -9.31
CA ALA A 70 4.33 -4.23 -8.99
C ALA A 70 3.49 -2.97 -9.26
N LEU A 71 2.79 -2.93 -10.38
CA LEU A 71 1.91 -1.80 -10.71
C LEU A 71 0.73 -1.71 -9.75
N ALA A 72 0.12 -2.84 -9.42
CA ALA A 72 -0.99 -2.89 -8.47
C ALA A 72 -0.56 -2.39 -7.09
N LEU A 73 0.62 -2.78 -6.62
CA LEU A 73 1.17 -2.31 -5.36
C LEU A 73 1.49 -0.81 -5.42
N HIS A 74 2.10 -0.36 -6.51
CA HIS A 74 2.39 1.06 -6.72
C HIS A 74 1.10 1.88 -6.63
N ASP A 75 0.08 1.49 -7.37
CA ASP A 75 -1.18 2.23 -7.41
C ASP A 75 -1.87 2.21 -6.05
N HIS A 76 -1.80 1.09 -5.33
CA HIS A 76 -2.34 1.00 -3.98
C HIS A 76 -1.66 2.00 -3.03
N LEU A 77 -0.34 2.02 -3.02
CA LEU A 77 0.43 2.93 -2.16
C LEU A 77 0.23 4.40 -2.58
N ALA A 78 0.21 4.66 -3.88
CA ALA A 78 -0.01 6.00 -4.42
C ALA A 78 -1.42 6.52 -4.08
N THR A 79 -2.43 5.67 -4.21
CA THR A 79 -3.82 6.02 -3.86
C THR A 79 -3.92 6.38 -2.38
N THR A 80 -3.28 5.59 -1.51
CA THR A 80 -3.26 5.88 -0.08
C THR A 80 -2.58 7.21 0.22
N ALA A 81 -1.41 7.46 -0.38
CA ALA A 81 -0.68 8.71 -0.20
C ALA A 81 -1.48 9.90 -0.69
N ASN A 82 -2.13 9.77 -1.85
CA ASN A 82 -2.99 10.83 -2.40
C ASN A 82 -4.18 11.13 -1.49
N SER A 83 -4.83 10.09 -0.97
CA SER A 83 -5.97 10.24 -0.06
C SER A 83 -5.57 10.95 1.22
N VAL A 84 -4.42 10.61 1.79
CA VAL A 84 -3.89 11.27 2.99
C VAL A 84 -3.57 12.72 2.71
N SER A 85 -2.90 13.01 1.59
CA SER A 85 -2.55 14.37 1.22
C SER A 85 -3.79 15.26 1.08
N VAL A 86 -4.80 14.77 0.37
CA VAL A 86 -6.06 15.50 0.19
C VAL A 86 -6.78 15.68 1.53
N ALA A 87 -6.83 14.67 2.37
CA ALA A 87 -7.46 14.75 3.69
C ALA A 87 -6.79 15.79 4.60
N MET A 88 -5.50 16.04 4.38
CA MET A 88 -4.72 17.04 5.13
C MET A 88 -4.73 18.43 4.46
N GLY A 89 -5.55 18.62 3.44
CA GLY A 89 -5.70 19.91 2.76
C GLY A 89 -4.77 20.14 1.58
N GLY A 90 -4.02 19.12 1.18
CA GLY A 90 -3.13 19.18 0.02
C GLY A 90 -3.77 18.65 -1.25
N GLU A 91 -2.94 18.34 -2.23
CA GLU A 91 -3.34 17.81 -3.51
C GLU A 91 -2.79 16.39 -3.71
N PRO A 92 -3.33 15.62 -4.68
CA PRO A 92 -2.73 14.33 -5.03
C PRO A 92 -1.26 14.49 -5.42
N LEU A 93 -0.42 13.57 -4.95
CA LEU A 93 1.03 13.64 -5.11
C LEU A 93 1.55 12.75 -6.23
N TYR A 94 0.84 11.68 -6.56
CA TYR A 94 1.31 10.65 -7.49
C TYR A 94 0.28 10.34 -8.56
N GLU A 95 0.78 10.05 -9.77
CA GLU A 95 -0.06 9.54 -10.85
C GLU A 95 -0.24 8.03 -10.71
N LEU A 96 -1.46 7.57 -11.02
CA LEU A 96 -1.75 6.14 -11.06
C LEU A 96 -1.45 5.58 -12.45
N GLY A 97 -1.17 4.28 -12.51
CA GLY A 97 -0.89 3.59 -13.77
C GLY A 97 0.53 3.81 -14.31
N ALA A 98 1.34 4.60 -13.62
CA ALA A 98 2.72 4.86 -14.00
C ALA A 98 3.64 4.39 -12.88
N PRO A 99 4.35 3.25 -13.06
CA PRO A 99 5.26 2.77 -12.03
C PRO A 99 6.37 3.76 -11.75
N ALA A 100 6.86 3.76 -10.50
CA ALA A 100 8.00 4.57 -10.14
C ALA A 100 9.18 4.17 -11.03
N VAL A 101 9.89 5.18 -11.54
CA VAL A 101 11.07 4.93 -12.38
C VAL A 101 12.15 4.33 -11.49
N GLY A 102 12.43 3.09 -11.78
CA GLY A 102 13.46 2.36 -11.05
C GLY A 102 14.79 2.44 -11.76
#